data_8a0e6c9acd61e8e8acc0ce5c617ad0e0
#
_entry.id   8a0e6c9acd61e8e8acc0ce5c617ad0e0
#
_cell.length_a   1.000
_cell.length_b   1.000
_cell.length_c   1.000
_cell.angle_alpha   90.00
_cell.angle_beta   90.00
_cell.angle_gamma   90.00
#
_symmetry.space_group_name_H-M   'P 1'
#
loop_
_entity.id
_entity.type
_entity.pdbx_description
1 polymer ?
#
loop_
_entity_poly.entity_id
_entity_poly.type
_entity_poly.pdbx_seq_one_letter_code
_entity_poly.pdbx_strand_id
1 'polypeptide(L)'
;MAGLRGLLVDLTPLRRSRDFRLLWGSQVFTSLGRQVTVVALPFQVYVVTHSSLAVGLIGLAQLLPLLATGLYAGAIADRVERRLVQLAGKSTAFLAAAALAAGAGLHFGVWWFYLWAACGSAGATLDQTARAATFPRLVSRGQYPAAAAMNQMLFQGAAVIGPSLAGLVIASAGSAPAFAVEAVCVIPSALLVLLVSRQSPAHDAARIGWRAPVDGVRFVLGRRLLVGIFAADLIAMILGLPLAVFPALALSVFRLGPTGLGLLYAAPGAGAVVASLLSGWVSRIERQGTAVIVAIVIWGAAIAAFGVLGDVLPIGLLLLALAGAADVFSAIFRNSILQLSIPDAMRGRMSAFNLIVVTGGPRLGDLEAGLAAYLVNPVFSVVSGGLGCVAGILLLAGLLPELRRQRAGVQDQATPSSSTAKTSVALGGIGPTPRDP
;
A
#
# COMPACT_ATOMS: atom_id res chain seq x y z
N MET A 1 7.70 -0.70 36.81
CA MET A 1 7.88 0.48 35.94
C MET A 1 8.57 0.19 34.58
N ALA A 2 8.97 -1.05 34.30
CA ALA A 2 9.55 -1.44 32.99
C ALA A 2 8.51 -1.65 31.87
N GLY A 3 7.24 -1.89 32.20
CA GLY A 3 6.21 -2.23 31.21
C GLY A 3 5.67 -1.08 30.36
N LEU A 4 5.63 0.15 30.84
CA LEU A 4 5.10 1.31 30.10
C LEU A 4 6.13 1.95 29.15
N ARG A 5 7.44 1.83 29.44
CA ARG A 5 8.48 2.34 28.54
C ARG A 5 8.65 1.51 27.26
N GLY A 6 8.22 0.23 27.26
CA GLY A 6 8.24 -0.63 26.08
C GLY A 6 7.07 -0.42 25.11
N LEU A 7 6.04 0.35 25.51
CA LEU A 7 4.89 0.71 24.68
C LEU A 7 5.09 2.04 23.93
N LEU A 8 6.04 2.86 24.34
CA LEU A 8 6.34 4.13 23.68
C LEU A 8 7.25 3.90 22.47
N VAL A 9 6.91 4.55 21.38
CA VAL A 9 7.72 4.53 20.14
C VAL A 9 9.13 5.05 20.46
N ASP A 10 10.14 4.28 20.10
CA ASP A 10 11.53 4.69 20.24
C ASP A 10 11.87 5.82 19.25
N LEU A 11 12.04 7.03 19.76
CA LEU A 11 12.38 8.23 19.01
C LEU A 11 13.91 8.39 18.81
N THR A 12 14.72 7.42 19.19
CA THR A 12 16.16 7.44 19.05
C THR A 12 16.66 7.74 17.63
N PRO A 13 16.03 7.20 16.54
CA PRO A 13 16.43 7.52 15.19
C PRO A 13 16.34 9.03 14.86
N LEU A 14 15.29 9.72 15.32
CA LEU A 14 15.14 11.16 15.12
C LEU A 14 16.19 11.99 15.88
N ARG A 15 16.61 11.50 17.05
CA ARG A 15 17.58 12.22 17.88
C ARG A 15 19.01 12.03 17.39
N ARG A 16 19.35 10.84 16.89
CA ARG A 16 20.73 10.48 16.52
C ARG A 16 21.09 10.77 15.07
N SER A 17 20.13 10.74 14.13
CA SER A 17 20.39 10.99 12.71
C SER A 17 19.70 12.27 12.25
N ARG A 18 20.52 13.30 11.89
CA ARG A 18 20.02 14.55 11.30
C ARG A 18 19.31 14.28 9.98
N ASP A 19 19.92 13.50 9.11
CA ASP A 19 19.38 13.23 7.78
C ASP A 19 18.08 12.40 7.83
N PHE A 20 17.99 11.45 8.79
CA PHE A 20 16.74 10.74 9.03
C PHE A 20 15.64 11.68 9.49
N ARG A 21 15.93 12.61 10.41
CA ARG A 21 14.95 13.63 10.88
C ARG A 21 14.45 14.50 9.74
N LEU A 22 15.34 14.95 8.85
CA LEU A 22 14.99 15.75 7.68
C LEU A 22 14.12 14.96 6.69
N LEU A 23 14.51 13.71 6.41
CA LEU A 23 13.77 12.85 5.48
C LEU A 23 12.39 12.47 6.07
N TRP A 24 12.32 12.16 7.34
CA TRP A 24 11.06 11.85 8.03
C TRP A 24 10.13 13.07 8.10
N GLY A 25 10.67 14.25 8.44
CA GLY A 25 9.92 15.52 8.40
C GLY A 25 9.38 15.83 7.00
N SER A 26 10.20 15.64 5.96
CA SER A 26 9.75 15.74 4.57
C SER A 26 8.56 14.81 4.29
N GLN A 27 8.61 13.59 4.82
CA GLN A 27 7.54 12.60 4.63
C GLN A 27 6.24 13.00 5.33
N VAL A 28 6.30 13.65 6.49
CA VAL A 28 5.10 14.19 7.18
C VAL A 28 4.33 15.11 6.25
N PHE A 29 5.00 16.12 5.69
CA PHE A 29 4.37 17.07 4.77
C PHE A 29 3.85 16.40 3.50
N THR A 30 4.66 15.55 2.85
CA THR A 30 4.23 14.84 1.64
C THR A 30 3.02 13.96 1.90
N SER A 31 3.00 13.20 3.01
CA SER A 31 1.89 12.30 3.33
C SER A 31 0.60 13.05 3.62
N LEU A 32 0.65 14.13 4.39
CA LEU A 32 -0.53 14.92 4.72
C LEU A 32 -1.11 15.57 3.47
N GLY A 33 -0.29 16.28 2.67
CA GLY A 33 -0.75 16.92 1.44
C GLY A 33 -1.37 15.92 0.46
N ARG A 34 -0.69 14.79 0.24
CA ARG A 34 -1.19 13.74 -0.66
C ARG A 34 -2.53 13.15 -0.20
N GLN A 35 -2.72 12.93 1.11
CA GLN A 35 -3.98 12.39 1.62
C GLN A 35 -5.15 13.35 1.46
N VAL A 36 -4.90 14.67 1.41
CA VAL A 36 -5.93 15.66 1.05
C VAL A 36 -6.34 15.47 -0.41
N THR A 37 -5.39 15.32 -1.33
CA THR A 37 -5.68 15.10 -2.77
C THR A 37 -6.36 13.76 -3.03
N VAL A 38 -6.10 12.72 -2.22
CA VAL A 38 -6.79 11.40 -2.32
C VAL A 38 -8.31 11.56 -2.16
N VAL A 39 -8.78 12.53 -1.40
CA VAL A 39 -10.21 12.83 -1.25
C VAL A 39 -10.68 13.89 -2.26
N ALA A 40 -9.88 14.95 -2.47
CA ALA A 40 -10.26 16.08 -3.30
C ALA A 40 -10.40 15.69 -4.78
N LEU A 41 -9.58 14.78 -5.29
CA LEU A 41 -9.60 14.39 -6.70
C LEU A 41 -10.85 13.57 -7.07
N PRO A 42 -11.22 12.49 -6.35
CA PRO A 42 -12.48 11.79 -6.58
C PRO A 42 -13.70 12.71 -6.39
N PHE A 43 -13.69 13.58 -5.39
CA PHE A 43 -14.73 14.56 -5.15
C PHE A 43 -14.91 15.48 -6.38
N GLN A 44 -13.83 16.12 -6.85
CA GLN A 44 -13.86 17.05 -7.98
C GLN A 44 -14.32 16.36 -9.26
N VAL A 45 -13.79 15.17 -9.57
CA VAL A 45 -14.22 14.44 -10.76
C VAL A 45 -15.70 14.07 -10.67
N TYR A 46 -16.20 13.68 -9.51
CA TYR A 46 -17.61 13.38 -9.32
C TYR A 46 -18.49 14.64 -9.48
N VAL A 47 -18.08 15.78 -8.92
CA VAL A 47 -18.81 17.05 -9.07
C VAL A 47 -18.89 17.49 -10.53
N VAL A 48 -17.83 17.31 -11.32
CA VAL A 48 -17.80 17.69 -12.75
C VAL A 48 -18.60 16.75 -13.61
N THR A 49 -18.59 15.44 -13.30
CA THR A 49 -19.15 14.40 -14.22
C THR A 49 -20.43 13.75 -13.72
N HIS A 50 -20.74 13.85 -12.44
CA HIS A 50 -21.81 13.10 -11.75
C HIS A 50 -21.76 11.58 -12.04
N SER A 51 -20.56 11.04 -12.30
CA SER A 51 -20.35 9.65 -12.72
C SER A 51 -19.33 8.94 -11.83
N SER A 52 -19.76 7.85 -11.19
CA SER A 52 -18.86 6.97 -10.43
C SER A 52 -17.85 6.26 -11.33
N LEU A 53 -18.21 5.98 -12.59
CA LEU A 53 -17.27 5.41 -13.57
C LEU A 53 -16.12 6.39 -13.85
N ALA A 54 -16.43 7.69 -14.02
CA ALA A 54 -15.40 8.72 -14.21
C ALA A 54 -14.46 8.78 -13.01
N VAL A 55 -14.98 8.62 -11.79
CA VAL A 55 -14.13 8.52 -10.58
C VAL A 55 -13.27 7.26 -10.61
N GLY A 56 -13.83 6.10 -10.98
CA GLY A 56 -13.09 4.85 -11.11
C GLY A 56 -11.96 4.90 -12.14
N LEU A 57 -12.14 5.64 -13.24
CA LEU A 57 -11.11 5.85 -14.27
C LEU A 57 -9.88 6.62 -13.77
N ILE A 58 -9.98 7.35 -12.66
CA ILE A 58 -8.80 7.93 -11.99
C ILE A 58 -7.80 6.83 -11.62
N GLY A 59 -8.30 5.69 -11.10
CA GLY A 59 -7.47 4.53 -10.78
C GLY A 59 -6.67 4.05 -11.98
N LEU A 60 -7.31 3.91 -13.14
CA LEU A 60 -6.64 3.51 -14.38
C LEU A 60 -5.64 4.57 -14.88
N ALA A 61 -6.01 5.85 -14.84
CA ALA A 61 -5.14 6.96 -15.23
C ALA A 61 -3.85 7.01 -14.37
N GLN A 62 -3.93 6.65 -13.10
CA GLN A 62 -2.79 6.58 -12.19
C GLN A 62 -1.99 5.28 -12.30
N LEU A 63 -2.63 4.16 -12.67
CA LEU A 63 -2.00 2.84 -12.76
C LEU A 63 -0.92 2.79 -13.85
N LEU A 64 -1.21 3.28 -15.06
CA LEU A 64 -0.28 3.22 -16.18
C LEU A 64 1.06 3.94 -15.89
N PRO A 65 1.06 5.21 -15.41
CA PRO A 65 2.29 5.89 -15.04
C PRO A 65 3.00 5.23 -13.85
N LEU A 66 2.25 4.72 -12.87
CA LEU A 66 2.81 4.02 -11.72
C LEU A 66 3.61 2.78 -12.16
N LEU A 67 3.06 1.96 -13.05
CA LEU A 67 3.73 0.77 -13.57
C LEU A 67 4.95 1.16 -14.42
N ALA A 68 4.78 2.11 -15.34
CA ALA A 68 5.86 2.58 -16.20
C ALA A 68 7.02 3.18 -15.39
N THR A 69 6.72 4.13 -14.50
CA THR A 69 7.76 4.77 -13.67
C THR A 69 8.34 3.80 -12.63
N GLY A 70 7.54 2.89 -12.05
CA GLY A 70 8.03 1.90 -11.09
C GLY A 70 9.09 0.97 -11.67
N LEU A 71 8.94 0.57 -12.93
CA LEU A 71 9.92 -0.25 -13.65
C LEU A 71 11.24 0.49 -13.89
N TYR A 72 11.19 1.79 -14.19
CA TYR A 72 12.38 2.61 -14.49
C TYR A 72 12.96 3.29 -13.24
N ALA A 73 12.15 3.60 -12.24
CA ALA A 73 12.54 4.36 -11.06
C ALA A 73 13.70 3.70 -10.29
N GLY A 74 13.71 2.37 -10.18
CA GLY A 74 14.82 1.63 -9.57
C GLY A 74 16.14 1.83 -10.33
N ALA A 75 16.11 1.67 -11.66
CA ALA A 75 17.30 1.85 -12.50
C ALA A 75 17.80 3.31 -12.50
N ILE A 76 16.90 4.28 -12.40
CA ILE A 76 17.24 5.70 -12.28
C ILE A 76 17.86 5.98 -10.91
N ALA A 77 17.26 5.49 -9.82
CA ALA A 77 17.75 5.69 -8.45
C ALA A 77 19.13 5.04 -8.20
N ASP A 78 19.51 4.05 -9.01
CA ASP A 78 20.83 3.41 -8.94
C ASP A 78 21.91 4.19 -9.71
N ARG A 79 21.53 4.98 -10.73
CA ARG A 79 22.47 5.74 -11.58
C ARG A 79 22.57 7.21 -11.23
N VAL A 80 21.50 7.77 -10.68
CA VAL A 80 21.39 9.20 -10.36
C VAL A 80 21.43 9.38 -8.85
N GLU A 81 21.94 10.52 -8.38
CA GLU A 81 21.88 10.89 -6.97
C GLU A 81 20.42 10.83 -6.47
N ARG A 82 20.17 10.00 -5.45
CA ARG A 82 18.81 9.71 -4.95
C ARG A 82 18.05 10.95 -4.48
N ARG A 83 18.78 11.94 -3.95
CA ARG A 83 18.24 13.23 -3.58
C ARG A 83 17.65 13.97 -4.79
N LEU A 84 18.33 13.97 -5.95
CA LEU A 84 17.81 14.58 -7.18
C LEU A 84 16.55 13.87 -7.69
N VAL A 85 16.53 12.54 -7.61
CA VAL A 85 15.33 11.75 -7.99
C VAL A 85 14.15 12.09 -7.09
N GLN A 86 14.36 12.22 -5.76
CA GLN A 86 13.31 12.66 -4.84
C GLN A 86 12.82 14.07 -5.16
N LEU A 87 13.74 15.01 -5.45
CA LEU A 87 13.39 16.38 -5.82
C LEU A 87 12.60 16.43 -7.13
N ALA A 88 13.00 15.66 -8.14
CA ALA A 88 12.26 15.56 -9.39
C ALA A 88 10.83 15.02 -9.15
N GLY A 89 10.68 13.97 -8.31
CA GLY A 89 9.37 13.45 -7.92
C GLY A 89 8.52 14.49 -7.19
N LYS A 90 9.12 15.27 -6.28
CA LYS A 90 8.43 16.35 -5.55
C LYS A 90 8.07 17.53 -6.46
N SER A 91 8.94 17.92 -7.39
CA SER A 91 8.63 18.95 -8.37
C SER A 91 7.44 18.55 -9.25
N THR A 92 7.41 17.29 -9.70
CA THR A 92 6.27 16.75 -10.46
C THR A 92 5.00 16.74 -9.63
N ALA A 93 5.07 16.35 -8.34
CA ALA A 93 3.93 16.38 -7.43
C ALA A 93 3.41 17.81 -7.19
N PHE A 94 4.32 18.77 -7.00
CA PHE A 94 3.97 20.19 -6.88
C PHE A 94 3.24 20.72 -8.11
N LEU A 95 3.80 20.47 -9.29
CA LEU A 95 3.19 20.90 -10.57
C LEU A 95 1.82 20.25 -10.78
N ALA A 96 1.70 18.95 -10.46
CA ALA A 96 0.43 18.25 -10.55
C ALA A 96 -0.61 18.84 -9.59
N ALA A 97 -0.27 19.06 -8.33
CA ALA A 97 -1.18 19.65 -7.34
C ALA A 97 -1.59 21.09 -7.71
N ALA A 98 -0.63 21.92 -8.17
CA ALA A 98 -0.90 23.27 -8.62
C ALA A 98 -1.82 23.30 -9.87
N ALA A 99 -1.58 22.39 -10.82
CA ALA A 99 -2.41 22.27 -12.01
C ALA A 99 -3.83 21.73 -11.68
N LEU A 100 -3.96 20.81 -10.73
CA LEU A 100 -5.26 20.34 -10.24
C LEU A 100 -6.02 21.48 -9.55
N ALA A 101 -5.34 22.29 -8.73
CA ALA A 101 -5.91 23.48 -8.10
C ALA A 101 -6.39 24.51 -9.15
N ALA A 102 -5.56 24.79 -10.16
CA ALA A 102 -5.91 25.67 -11.26
C ALA A 102 -7.11 25.14 -12.06
N GLY A 103 -7.10 23.83 -12.39
CA GLY A 103 -8.20 23.19 -13.11
C GLY A 103 -9.53 23.23 -12.36
N ALA A 104 -9.49 23.07 -11.03
CA ALA A 104 -10.68 23.17 -10.18
C ALA A 104 -11.18 24.62 -10.09
N GLY A 105 -10.27 25.60 -9.94
CA GLY A 105 -10.63 27.03 -9.87
C GLY A 105 -11.11 27.61 -11.20
N LEU A 106 -10.58 27.12 -12.34
CA LEU A 106 -10.93 27.55 -13.69
C LEU A 106 -11.97 26.66 -14.38
N HIS A 107 -12.52 25.68 -13.65
CA HIS A 107 -13.58 24.76 -14.13
C HIS A 107 -13.20 23.96 -15.39
N PHE A 108 -11.98 23.43 -15.44
CA PHE A 108 -11.54 22.62 -16.57
C PHE A 108 -12.27 21.28 -16.61
N GLY A 109 -12.33 20.67 -17.80
CA GLY A 109 -12.96 19.35 -18.03
C GLY A 109 -12.22 18.19 -17.36
N VAL A 110 -12.87 17.04 -17.26
CA VAL A 110 -12.40 15.85 -16.54
C VAL A 110 -11.01 15.35 -17.02
N TRP A 111 -10.70 15.49 -18.31
CA TRP A 111 -9.42 15.05 -18.89
C TRP A 111 -8.21 15.76 -18.27
N TRP A 112 -8.38 17.01 -17.83
CA TRP A 112 -7.37 17.75 -17.09
C TRP A 112 -7.00 17.03 -15.79
N PHE A 113 -7.99 16.58 -15.05
CA PHE A 113 -7.79 15.89 -13.78
C PHE A 113 -7.13 14.53 -13.98
N TYR A 114 -7.47 13.77 -15.04
CA TYR A 114 -6.80 12.50 -15.35
C TYR A 114 -5.34 12.71 -15.72
N LEU A 115 -5.03 13.70 -16.56
CA LEU A 115 -3.66 13.99 -16.97
C LEU A 115 -2.79 14.30 -15.76
N TRP A 116 -3.24 15.21 -14.91
CA TRP A 116 -2.44 15.61 -13.75
C TRP A 116 -2.45 14.59 -12.62
N ALA A 117 -3.47 13.78 -12.47
CA ALA A 117 -3.46 12.61 -11.59
C ALA A 117 -2.41 11.58 -12.04
N ALA A 118 -2.29 11.36 -13.35
CA ALA A 118 -1.26 10.50 -13.94
C ALA A 118 0.16 11.05 -13.69
N CYS A 119 0.39 12.35 -13.93
CA CYS A 119 1.67 13.01 -13.65
C CYS A 119 2.02 12.95 -12.15
N GLY A 120 1.08 13.23 -11.26
CA GLY A 120 1.26 13.15 -9.81
C GLY A 120 1.59 11.74 -9.34
N SER A 121 0.96 10.70 -9.92
CA SER A 121 1.27 9.29 -9.63
C SER A 121 2.70 8.92 -10.03
N ALA A 122 3.16 9.38 -11.21
CA ALA A 122 4.54 9.19 -11.66
C ALA A 122 5.54 9.84 -10.70
N GLY A 123 5.31 11.11 -10.33
CA GLY A 123 6.17 11.83 -9.39
C GLY A 123 6.24 11.17 -8.01
N ALA A 124 5.10 10.72 -7.50
CA ALA A 124 5.02 10.01 -6.24
C ALA A 124 5.78 8.68 -6.25
N THR A 125 5.75 7.95 -7.37
CA THR A 125 6.49 6.69 -7.54
C THR A 125 8.00 6.93 -7.54
N LEU A 126 8.48 7.98 -8.20
CA LEU A 126 9.89 8.38 -8.18
C LEU A 126 10.36 8.75 -6.76
N ASP A 127 9.62 9.61 -6.06
CA ASP A 127 9.93 10.01 -4.67
C ASP A 127 9.97 8.79 -3.75
N GLN A 128 8.95 7.93 -3.80
CA GLN A 128 8.83 6.75 -2.94
C GLN A 128 9.97 5.76 -3.17
N THR A 129 10.33 5.49 -4.43
CA THR A 129 11.42 4.55 -4.77
C THR A 129 12.77 5.06 -4.29
N ALA A 130 13.09 6.32 -4.58
CA ALA A 130 14.35 6.93 -4.16
C ALA A 130 14.44 7.03 -2.62
N ARG A 131 13.35 7.33 -1.95
CA ARG A 131 13.26 7.38 -0.49
C ARG A 131 13.42 6.01 0.14
N ALA A 132 12.74 4.98 -0.37
CA ALA A 132 12.88 3.60 0.12
C ALA A 132 14.32 3.10 0.03
N ALA A 133 15.06 3.50 -1.02
CA ALA A 133 16.47 3.16 -1.18
C ALA A 133 17.40 3.99 -0.25
N THR A 134 17.00 5.19 0.17
CA THR A 134 17.77 6.07 1.04
C THR A 134 17.60 5.71 2.52
N PHE A 135 16.38 5.39 2.92
CA PHE A 135 15.96 5.18 4.31
C PHE A 135 16.88 4.22 5.11
N PRO A 136 17.25 3.00 4.63
CA PRO A 136 18.07 2.07 5.39
C PRO A 136 19.51 2.57 5.64
N ARG A 137 19.99 3.54 4.84
CA ARG A 137 21.33 4.10 4.95
C ARG A 137 21.46 5.19 5.99
N LEU A 138 20.33 5.78 6.43
CA LEU A 138 20.30 6.90 7.37
C LEU A 138 20.20 6.46 8.82
N VAL A 139 19.94 5.18 9.07
CA VAL A 139 19.77 4.61 10.41
C VAL A 139 20.68 3.40 10.59
N SER A 140 21.18 3.20 11.80
CA SER A 140 21.95 2.00 12.14
C SER A 140 21.05 0.75 12.12
N ARG A 141 21.65 -0.44 11.90
CA ARG A 141 20.91 -1.71 11.84
C ARG A 141 20.01 -1.92 13.07
N GLY A 142 20.49 -1.58 14.27
CA GLY A 142 19.71 -1.71 15.50
C GLY A 142 18.55 -0.72 15.64
N GLN A 143 18.56 0.40 14.92
CA GLN A 143 17.50 1.42 14.94
C GLN A 143 16.48 1.24 13.83
N TYR A 144 16.74 0.36 12.86
CA TYR A 144 15.86 0.14 11.72
C TYR A 144 14.41 -0.24 12.10
N PRO A 145 14.17 -1.14 13.10
CA PRO A 145 12.80 -1.46 13.50
C PRO A 145 12.04 -0.25 14.07
N ALA A 146 12.70 0.58 14.89
CA ALA A 146 12.10 1.80 15.44
C ALA A 146 11.76 2.81 14.33
N ALA A 147 12.66 3.02 13.38
CA ALA A 147 12.45 3.90 12.25
C ALA A 147 11.32 3.41 11.34
N ALA A 148 11.20 2.10 11.10
CA ALA A 148 10.11 1.49 10.34
C ALA A 148 8.76 1.67 11.05
N ALA A 149 8.72 1.47 12.38
CA ALA A 149 7.52 1.70 13.19
C ALA A 149 7.06 3.16 13.11
N MET A 150 8.00 4.13 13.18
CA MET A 150 7.68 5.55 13.02
C MET A 150 7.09 5.88 11.65
N ASN A 151 7.62 5.30 10.57
CA ASN A 151 7.05 5.47 9.23
C ASN A 151 5.64 4.89 9.13
N GLN A 152 5.39 3.73 9.74
CA GLN A 152 4.06 3.12 9.74
C GLN A 152 3.06 3.98 10.49
N MET A 153 3.45 4.52 11.66
CA MET A 153 2.59 5.44 12.42
C MET A 153 2.29 6.73 11.65
N LEU A 154 3.29 7.28 10.96
CA LEU A 154 3.09 8.44 10.11
C LEU A 154 2.08 8.15 8.99
N PHE A 155 2.23 7.01 8.32
CA PHE A 155 1.33 6.62 7.24
C PHE A 155 -0.11 6.46 7.74
N GLN A 156 -0.31 5.76 8.86
CA GLN A 156 -1.63 5.56 9.47
C GLN A 156 -2.22 6.88 9.99
N GLY A 157 -1.42 7.72 10.64
CA GLY A 157 -1.87 9.03 11.11
C GLY A 157 -2.28 9.95 9.95
N ALA A 158 -1.51 9.97 8.88
CA ALA A 158 -1.84 10.74 7.68
C ALA A 158 -3.13 10.23 7.01
N ALA A 159 -3.38 8.91 7.02
CA ALA A 159 -4.60 8.33 6.47
C ALA A 159 -5.88 8.69 7.26
N VAL A 160 -5.76 9.15 8.49
CA VAL A 160 -6.89 9.65 9.29
C VAL A 160 -7.00 11.17 9.18
N ILE A 161 -5.88 11.88 9.43
CA ILE A 161 -5.87 13.34 9.51
C ILE A 161 -6.10 13.97 8.13
N GLY A 162 -5.45 13.45 7.09
CA GLY A 162 -5.50 14.01 5.75
C GLY A 162 -6.91 14.05 5.15
N PRO A 163 -7.64 12.91 5.10
CA PRO A 163 -9.01 12.90 4.61
C PRO A 163 -9.97 13.77 5.43
N SER A 164 -9.83 13.78 6.77
CA SER A 164 -10.63 14.64 7.63
C SER A 164 -10.39 16.13 7.31
N LEU A 165 -9.11 16.50 7.15
CA LEU A 165 -8.74 17.88 6.73
C LEU A 165 -9.27 18.19 5.34
N ALA A 166 -9.17 17.24 4.40
CA ALA A 166 -9.72 17.43 3.05
C ALA A 166 -11.22 17.74 3.07
N GLY A 167 -11.99 16.95 3.83
CA GLY A 167 -13.43 17.17 3.97
C GLY A 167 -13.77 18.57 4.50
N LEU A 168 -13.03 19.03 5.52
CA LEU A 168 -13.19 20.38 6.10
C LEU A 168 -12.81 21.48 5.11
N VAL A 169 -11.67 21.37 4.42
CA VAL A 169 -11.22 22.36 3.45
C VAL A 169 -12.18 22.43 2.26
N ILE A 170 -12.63 21.28 1.75
CA ILE A 170 -13.58 21.25 0.64
C ILE A 170 -14.93 21.87 1.05
N ALA A 171 -15.40 21.59 2.26
CA ALA A 171 -16.66 22.15 2.76
C ALA A 171 -16.62 23.68 2.95
N SER A 172 -15.48 24.22 3.38
CA SER A 172 -15.32 25.65 3.68
C SER A 172 -14.88 26.49 2.49
N ALA A 173 -14.05 25.93 1.60
CA ALA A 173 -13.38 26.71 0.56
C ALA A 173 -13.39 26.05 -0.83
N GLY A 174 -13.95 24.84 -0.96
CA GLY A 174 -14.02 24.10 -2.22
C GLY A 174 -12.78 23.26 -2.50
N SER A 175 -12.78 22.61 -3.68
CA SER A 175 -11.74 21.66 -4.06
C SER A 175 -10.42 22.31 -4.52
N ALA A 176 -10.46 23.51 -5.10
CA ALA A 176 -9.23 24.20 -5.53
C ALA A 176 -8.26 24.47 -4.37
N PRO A 177 -8.68 25.04 -3.21
CA PRO A 177 -7.83 25.14 -2.03
C PRO A 177 -7.39 23.79 -1.46
N ALA A 178 -8.21 22.74 -1.55
CA ALA A 178 -7.81 21.42 -1.11
C ALA A 178 -6.60 20.88 -1.91
N PHE A 179 -6.56 21.05 -3.23
CA PHE A 179 -5.37 20.74 -4.03
C PHE A 179 -4.19 21.65 -3.71
N ALA A 180 -4.45 22.94 -3.42
CA ALA A 180 -3.39 23.87 -3.03
C ALA A 180 -2.71 23.46 -1.71
N VAL A 181 -3.41 22.80 -0.79
CA VAL A 181 -2.80 22.25 0.44
C VAL A 181 -1.67 21.28 0.10
N GLU A 182 -1.85 20.38 -0.88
CA GLU A 182 -0.77 19.48 -1.31
C GLU A 182 0.41 20.26 -1.89
N ALA A 183 0.16 21.22 -2.79
CA ALA A 183 1.21 22.07 -3.36
C ALA A 183 2.01 22.80 -2.27
N VAL A 184 1.33 23.39 -1.30
CA VAL A 184 1.97 24.09 -0.16
C VAL A 184 2.77 23.11 0.70
N CYS A 185 2.25 21.91 0.97
CA CYS A 185 2.97 20.89 1.74
C CYS A 185 4.22 20.34 1.02
N VAL A 186 4.21 20.30 -0.31
CA VAL A 186 5.39 19.83 -1.07
C VAL A 186 6.56 20.81 -0.95
N ILE A 187 6.35 22.10 -0.76
CA ILE A 187 7.43 23.11 -0.63
C ILE A 187 8.35 22.80 0.57
N PRO A 188 7.88 22.77 1.83
CA PRO A 188 8.73 22.44 2.97
C PRO A 188 9.29 21.00 2.85
N SER A 189 8.53 20.09 2.27
CA SER A 189 9.01 18.73 2.00
C SER A 189 10.24 18.72 1.09
N ALA A 190 10.22 19.47 -0.01
CA ALA A 190 11.35 19.60 -0.93
C ALA A 190 12.55 20.30 -0.28
N LEU A 191 12.31 21.38 0.48
CA LEU A 191 13.35 22.09 1.22
C LEU A 191 14.06 21.18 2.22
N LEU A 192 13.33 20.35 2.96
CA LEU A 192 13.92 19.38 3.88
C LEU A 192 14.77 18.34 3.14
N VAL A 193 14.34 17.85 1.98
CA VAL A 193 15.15 16.95 1.15
C VAL A 193 16.40 17.64 0.63
N LEU A 194 16.33 18.92 0.28
CA LEU A 194 17.51 19.72 -0.12
C LEU A 194 18.58 19.81 0.98
N LEU A 195 18.20 19.71 2.24
CA LEU A 195 19.10 19.76 3.38
C LEU A 195 19.67 18.38 3.77
N VAL A 196 19.17 17.29 3.20
CA VAL A 196 19.71 15.93 3.40
C VAL A 196 21.09 15.86 2.70
N SER A 197 22.04 15.18 3.34
CA SER A 197 23.37 14.96 2.79
C SER A 197 23.30 14.22 1.45
N ARG A 198 24.23 14.52 0.53
CA ARG A 198 24.30 13.87 -0.78
C ARG A 198 24.43 12.36 -0.64
N GLN A 199 23.61 11.64 -1.37
CA GLN A 199 23.55 10.18 -1.37
C GLN A 199 24.11 9.66 -2.70
N SER A 200 25.38 9.23 -2.69
CA SER A 200 26.02 8.66 -3.87
C SER A 200 25.27 7.44 -4.41
N PRO A 201 25.19 7.27 -5.72
CA PRO A 201 24.66 6.07 -6.34
C PRO A 201 25.35 4.81 -5.81
N ALA A 202 24.67 3.67 -5.80
CA ALA A 202 25.30 2.41 -5.42
C ALA A 202 26.19 1.91 -6.56
N HIS A 203 27.51 1.75 -6.31
CA HIS A 203 28.45 1.24 -7.31
C HIS A 203 28.21 -0.23 -7.69
N ASP A 204 27.51 -0.99 -6.83
CA ASP A 204 27.23 -2.44 -6.98
C ASP A 204 25.73 -2.77 -7.05
N ALA A 205 24.92 -1.91 -7.64
CA ALA A 205 23.51 -2.24 -7.82
C ALA A 205 23.41 -3.44 -8.78
N ALA A 206 23.12 -4.61 -8.22
CA ALA A 206 22.77 -5.78 -9.01
C ALA A 206 21.68 -5.34 -10.00
N ARG A 207 21.95 -5.51 -11.30
CA ARG A 207 21.03 -5.15 -12.39
C ARG A 207 19.69 -5.85 -12.13
N ILE A 208 18.75 -5.18 -11.48
CA ILE A 208 17.36 -5.62 -11.42
C ILE A 208 16.85 -5.41 -12.85
N GLY A 209 17.01 -6.43 -13.68
CA GLY A 209 16.60 -6.37 -15.07
C GLY A 209 15.06 -6.46 -15.16
N TRP A 210 14.52 -6.09 -16.31
CA TRP A 210 13.10 -6.25 -16.69
C TRP A 210 12.54 -7.65 -16.43
N ARG A 211 13.38 -8.64 -16.25
CA ARG A 211 12.99 -10.03 -15.91
C ARG A 211 12.65 -10.23 -14.45
N ALA A 212 13.04 -9.33 -13.55
CA ALA A 212 12.79 -9.52 -12.12
C ALA A 212 11.29 -9.64 -11.74
N PRO A 213 10.38 -8.79 -12.25
CA PRO A 213 8.94 -8.99 -12.02
C PRO A 213 8.40 -10.29 -12.64
N VAL A 214 8.87 -10.65 -13.84
CA VAL A 214 8.47 -11.88 -14.54
C VAL A 214 8.94 -13.12 -13.77
N ASP A 215 10.16 -13.12 -13.26
CA ASP A 215 10.70 -14.19 -12.41
C ASP A 215 9.90 -14.28 -11.10
N GLY A 216 9.48 -13.13 -10.53
CA GLY A 216 8.59 -13.06 -9.37
C GLY A 216 7.25 -13.74 -9.64
N VAL A 217 6.60 -13.40 -10.77
CA VAL A 217 5.34 -14.03 -11.20
C VAL A 217 5.51 -15.54 -11.37
N ARG A 218 6.55 -15.98 -12.10
CA ARG A 218 6.82 -17.42 -12.31
C ARG A 218 7.03 -18.16 -10.99
N PHE A 219 7.73 -17.53 -10.04
CA PHE A 219 7.97 -18.12 -8.71
C PHE A 219 6.67 -18.25 -7.91
N VAL A 220 5.78 -17.25 -7.95
CA VAL A 220 4.47 -17.27 -7.31
C VAL A 220 3.59 -18.37 -7.92
N LEU A 221 3.49 -18.41 -9.25
CA LEU A 221 2.65 -19.38 -9.96
C LEU A 221 3.11 -20.83 -9.73
N GLY A 222 4.40 -21.06 -9.45
CA GLY A 222 4.94 -22.37 -9.08
C GLY A 222 4.60 -22.85 -7.67
N ARG A 223 3.93 -22.01 -6.83
CA ARG A 223 3.64 -22.33 -5.43
C ARG A 223 2.21 -21.98 -5.05
N ARG A 224 1.37 -22.98 -4.86
CA ARG A 224 -0.06 -22.83 -4.56
C ARG A 224 -0.34 -21.92 -3.36
N LEU A 225 0.49 -22.01 -2.30
CA LEU A 225 0.35 -21.14 -1.12
C LEU A 225 0.55 -19.66 -1.48
N LEU A 226 1.59 -19.34 -2.27
CA LEU A 226 1.84 -17.95 -2.68
C LEU A 226 0.73 -17.42 -3.60
N VAL A 227 0.26 -18.26 -4.54
CA VAL A 227 -0.91 -17.95 -5.37
C VAL A 227 -2.12 -17.64 -4.48
N GLY A 228 -2.37 -18.46 -3.45
CA GLY A 228 -3.47 -18.25 -2.51
C GLY A 228 -3.37 -16.92 -1.76
N ILE A 229 -2.17 -16.54 -1.29
CA ILE A 229 -1.96 -15.30 -0.55
C ILE A 229 -2.15 -14.07 -1.44
N PHE A 230 -1.56 -14.05 -2.63
CA PHE A 230 -1.72 -12.93 -3.56
C PHE A 230 -3.13 -12.84 -4.15
N ALA A 231 -3.79 -13.98 -4.42
CA ALA A 231 -5.17 -14.00 -4.84
C ALA A 231 -6.11 -13.47 -3.74
N ALA A 232 -5.87 -13.85 -2.47
CA ALA A 232 -6.63 -13.32 -1.33
C ALA A 232 -6.47 -11.81 -1.20
N ASP A 233 -5.24 -11.28 -1.41
CA ASP A 233 -4.96 -9.84 -1.41
C ASP A 233 -5.71 -9.12 -2.54
N LEU A 234 -5.61 -9.63 -3.77
CA LEU A 234 -6.30 -9.05 -4.93
C LEU A 234 -7.82 -9.08 -4.78
N ILE A 235 -8.40 -10.17 -4.29
CA ILE A 235 -9.84 -10.27 -4.02
C ILE A 235 -10.26 -9.17 -3.03
N ALA A 236 -9.52 -9.02 -1.92
CA ALA A 236 -9.81 -8.02 -0.91
C ALA A 236 -9.65 -6.58 -1.45
N MET A 237 -8.58 -6.31 -2.21
CA MET A 237 -8.27 -4.97 -2.74
C MET A 237 -9.19 -4.55 -3.89
N ILE A 238 -9.61 -5.51 -4.75
CA ILE A 238 -10.47 -5.20 -5.90
C ILE A 238 -11.92 -5.11 -5.47
N LEU A 239 -12.42 -6.06 -4.67
CA LEU A 239 -13.83 -6.15 -4.33
C LEU A 239 -14.18 -5.50 -2.98
N GLY A 240 -13.24 -5.43 -2.05
CA GLY A 240 -13.48 -5.01 -0.68
C GLY A 240 -13.23 -3.52 -0.37
N LEU A 241 -12.81 -2.68 -1.32
CA LEU A 241 -12.47 -1.29 -1.03
C LEU A 241 -13.04 -0.32 -2.09
N PRO A 242 -14.34 0.01 -2.05
CA PRO A 242 -15.03 0.80 -3.09
C PRO A 242 -14.78 2.32 -2.93
N LEU A 243 -13.52 2.80 -2.87
CA LEU A 243 -13.19 4.22 -2.64
C LEU A 243 -13.72 5.13 -3.74
N ALA A 244 -13.74 4.66 -4.98
CA ALA A 244 -14.25 5.41 -6.12
C ALA A 244 -15.77 5.76 -6.01
N VAL A 245 -16.51 5.03 -5.18
CA VAL A 245 -17.95 5.23 -5.00
C VAL A 245 -18.27 6.15 -3.81
N PHE A 246 -17.30 6.43 -2.92
CA PHE A 246 -17.52 7.27 -1.74
C PHE A 246 -18.05 8.68 -2.07
N PRO A 247 -17.59 9.40 -3.14
CA PRO A 247 -18.20 10.66 -3.50
C PRO A 247 -19.69 10.56 -3.83
N ALA A 248 -20.08 9.53 -4.60
CA ALA A 248 -21.48 9.30 -4.94
C ALA A 248 -22.32 8.98 -3.70
N LEU A 249 -21.82 8.14 -2.80
CA LEU A 249 -22.48 7.82 -1.53
C LEU A 249 -22.64 9.06 -0.65
N ALA A 250 -21.55 9.80 -0.42
CA ALA A 250 -21.54 10.95 0.48
C ALA A 250 -22.42 12.11 -0.03
N LEU A 251 -22.41 12.39 -1.34
CA LEU A 251 -23.07 13.55 -1.91
C LEU A 251 -24.50 13.27 -2.35
N SER A 252 -24.73 12.12 -3.01
CA SER A 252 -26.01 11.83 -3.66
C SER A 252 -26.91 10.89 -2.86
N VAL A 253 -26.34 9.87 -2.21
CA VAL A 253 -27.10 8.83 -1.49
C VAL A 253 -27.35 9.23 -0.03
N PHE A 254 -26.25 9.43 0.72
CA PHE A 254 -26.33 9.70 2.17
C PHE A 254 -26.47 11.20 2.49
N ARG A 255 -26.24 12.09 1.53
CA ARG A 255 -26.34 13.54 1.64
C ARG A 255 -25.51 14.15 2.80
N LEU A 256 -24.33 13.57 3.05
CA LEU A 256 -23.43 13.95 4.15
C LEU A 256 -22.55 15.17 3.82
N GLY A 257 -22.51 15.57 2.54
CA GLY A 257 -21.64 16.64 2.06
C GLY A 257 -20.15 16.30 2.09
N PRO A 258 -19.29 17.31 1.80
CA PRO A 258 -17.83 17.09 1.72
C PRO A 258 -17.20 16.69 3.07
N THR A 259 -17.69 17.19 4.19
CA THR A 259 -17.20 16.81 5.52
C THR A 259 -17.46 15.33 5.80
N GLY A 260 -18.67 14.85 5.49
CA GLY A 260 -19.00 13.43 5.60
C GLY A 260 -18.13 12.56 4.69
N LEU A 261 -17.85 13.02 3.46
CA LEU A 261 -16.92 12.35 2.57
C LEU A 261 -15.54 12.19 3.20
N GLY A 262 -14.98 13.26 3.78
CA GLY A 262 -13.71 13.21 4.49
C GLY A 262 -13.69 12.18 5.62
N LEU A 263 -14.79 12.09 6.40
CA LEU A 263 -14.94 11.10 7.47
C LEU A 263 -15.03 9.66 6.93
N LEU A 264 -15.75 9.44 5.81
CA LEU A 264 -15.81 8.12 5.18
C LEU A 264 -14.42 7.62 4.74
N TYR A 265 -13.59 8.52 4.16
CA TYR A 265 -12.21 8.17 3.81
C TYR A 265 -11.29 8.00 5.02
N ALA A 266 -11.52 8.71 6.13
CA ALA A 266 -10.72 8.62 7.35
C ALA A 266 -11.03 7.37 8.20
N ALA A 267 -12.27 6.87 8.14
CA ALA A 267 -12.74 5.82 9.02
C ALA A 267 -11.95 4.50 8.89
N PRO A 268 -11.61 3.98 7.68
CA PRO A 268 -10.75 2.80 7.57
C PRO A 268 -9.37 3.01 8.21
N GLY A 269 -8.77 4.20 8.02
CA GLY A 269 -7.51 4.57 8.65
C GLY A 269 -7.58 4.58 10.19
N ALA A 270 -8.68 5.08 10.76
CA ALA A 270 -8.90 5.07 12.21
C ALA A 270 -8.97 3.62 12.74
N GLY A 271 -9.70 2.75 12.07
CA GLY A 271 -9.74 1.31 12.39
C GLY A 271 -8.37 0.65 12.28
N ALA A 272 -7.60 0.99 11.26
CA ALA A 272 -6.25 0.50 11.05
C ALA A 272 -5.29 0.93 12.18
N VAL A 273 -5.40 2.17 12.68
CA VAL A 273 -4.63 2.64 13.86
C VAL A 273 -4.97 1.80 15.08
N VAL A 274 -6.26 1.63 15.41
CA VAL A 274 -6.71 0.83 16.55
C VAL A 274 -6.23 -0.61 16.44
N ALA A 275 -6.37 -1.24 15.28
CA ALA A 275 -5.91 -2.61 15.03
C ALA A 275 -4.39 -2.74 15.21
N SER A 276 -3.61 -1.77 14.72
CA SER A 276 -2.15 -1.76 14.87
C SER A 276 -1.73 -1.70 16.33
N LEU A 277 -2.40 -0.86 17.14
CA LEU A 277 -2.14 -0.76 18.58
C LEU A 277 -2.51 -2.03 19.34
N LEU A 278 -3.57 -2.71 18.89
CA LEU A 278 -4.06 -3.95 19.50
C LEU A 278 -3.44 -5.23 18.92
N SER A 279 -2.46 -5.11 18.02
CA SER A 279 -1.90 -6.27 17.26
C SER A 279 -1.00 -7.21 18.08
N GLY A 280 -0.70 -6.92 19.35
CA GLY A 280 0.24 -7.69 20.17
C GLY A 280 -0.13 -9.18 20.37
N TRP A 281 -1.41 -9.55 20.23
CA TRP A 281 -1.87 -10.94 20.33
C TRP A 281 -1.69 -11.76 19.05
N VAL A 282 -1.43 -11.10 17.91
CA VAL A 282 -1.33 -11.72 16.59
C VAL A 282 -0.24 -12.79 16.54
N SER A 283 0.88 -12.57 17.26
CA SER A 283 1.99 -13.53 17.36
C SER A 283 1.63 -14.87 18.01
N ARG A 284 0.50 -14.93 18.74
CA ARG A 284 0.01 -16.15 19.40
C ARG A 284 -0.84 -17.03 18.49
N ILE A 285 -1.22 -16.53 17.33
CA ILE A 285 -2.07 -17.27 16.39
C ILE A 285 -1.22 -18.21 15.54
N GLU A 286 -1.42 -19.52 15.76
CA GLU A 286 -0.71 -20.56 15.01
C GLU A 286 -1.27 -20.74 13.58
N ARG A 287 -2.60 -20.69 13.41
CA ARG A 287 -3.28 -20.91 12.11
C ARG A 287 -3.39 -19.62 11.31
N GLN A 288 -2.25 -19.13 10.83
CA GLN A 288 -2.17 -17.82 10.15
C GLN A 288 -3.01 -17.77 8.87
N GLY A 289 -3.07 -18.85 8.08
CA GLY A 289 -3.88 -18.89 6.86
C GLY A 289 -5.38 -18.79 7.13
N THR A 290 -5.89 -19.45 8.19
CA THR A 290 -7.28 -19.29 8.62
C THR A 290 -7.55 -17.88 9.12
N ALA A 291 -6.60 -17.26 9.82
CA ALA A 291 -6.73 -15.88 10.30
C ALA A 291 -6.85 -14.87 9.13
N VAL A 292 -6.10 -15.07 8.03
CA VAL A 292 -6.25 -14.28 6.80
C VAL A 292 -7.66 -14.38 6.24
N ILE A 293 -8.19 -15.61 6.12
CA ILE A 293 -9.53 -15.86 5.59
C ILE A 293 -10.59 -15.16 6.45
N VAL A 294 -10.55 -15.35 7.78
CA VAL A 294 -11.49 -14.73 8.71
C VAL A 294 -11.41 -13.19 8.64
N ALA A 295 -10.21 -12.62 8.61
CA ALA A 295 -10.04 -11.18 8.51
C ALA A 295 -10.66 -10.63 7.21
N ILE A 296 -10.45 -11.29 6.06
CA ILE A 296 -11.03 -10.85 4.78
C ILE A 296 -12.57 -11.04 4.77
N VAL A 297 -13.10 -12.09 5.40
CA VAL A 297 -14.54 -12.27 5.55
C VAL A 297 -15.14 -11.12 6.38
N ILE A 298 -14.51 -10.76 7.52
CA ILE A 298 -14.95 -9.62 8.35
C ILE A 298 -14.89 -8.33 7.54
N TRP A 299 -13.82 -8.12 6.78
CA TRP A 299 -13.68 -6.95 5.90
C TRP A 299 -14.83 -6.88 4.90
N GLY A 300 -15.03 -7.92 4.07
CA GLY A 300 -16.09 -7.93 3.06
C GLY A 300 -17.50 -7.80 3.66
N ALA A 301 -17.75 -8.46 4.79
CA ALA A 301 -19.05 -8.36 5.49
C ALA A 301 -19.28 -6.95 6.02
N ALA A 302 -18.27 -6.30 6.60
CA ALA A 302 -18.35 -4.91 7.06
C ALA A 302 -18.62 -3.93 5.91
N ILE A 303 -17.98 -4.11 4.74
CA ILE A 303 -18.24 -3.30 3.55
C ILE A 303 -19.67 -3.55 3.01
N ALA A 304 -20.11 -4.80 2.92
CA ALA A 304 -21.48 -5.09 2.49
C ALA A 304 -22.52 -4.47 3.43
N ALA A 305 -22.31 -4.59 4.75
CA ALA A 305 -23.16 -3.96 5.76
C ALA A 305 -23.13 -2.41 5.67
N PHE A 306 -21.96 -1.81 5.38
CA PHE A 306 -21.85 -0.38 5.14
C PHE A 306 -22.71 0.07 3.95
N GLY A 307 -22.77 -0.72 2.87
CA GLY A 307 -23.63 -0.41 1.73
C GLY A 307 -25.11 -0.30 2.09
N VAL A 308 -25.57 -1.07 3.08
CA VAL A 308 -26.99 -1.11 3.51
C VAL A 308 -27.29 -0.13 4.65
N LEU A 309 -26.36 0.03 5.60
CA LEU A 309 -26.57 0.77 6.86
C LEU A 309 -25.79 2.08 6.94
N GLY A 310 -25.06 2.44 5.88
CA GLY A 310 -24.14 3.57 5.88
C GLY A 310 -24.80 4.96 5.85
N ASP A 311 -26.12 5.03 5.63
CA ASP A 311 -26.92 6.25 5.75
C ASP A 311 -26.95 6.77 7.21
N VAL A 312 -26.84 5.88 8.19
CA VAL A 312 -26.64 6.24 9.59
C VAL A 312 -25.14 6.45 9.81
N LEU A 313 -24.66 7.69 9.69
CA LEU A 313 -23.24 8.04 9.70
C LEU A 313 -22.40 7.34 10.79
N PRO A 314 -22.79 7.30 12.08
CA PRO A 314 -21.98 6.62 13.11
C PRO A 314 -21.81 5.11 12.82
N ILE A 315 -22.86 4.45 12.33
CA ILE A 315 -22.81 3.03 11.96
C ILE A 315 -21.91 2.84 10.74
N GLY A 316 -22.06 3.68 9.72
CA GLY A 316 -21.23 3.65 8.52
C GLY A 316 -19.75 3.83 8.85
N LEU A 317 -19.40 4.79 9.71
CA LEU A 317 -18.01 5.02 10.13
C LEU A 317 -17.46 3.82 10.95
N LEU A 318 -18.27 3.23 11.82
CA LEU A 318 -17.86 2.06 12.60
C LEU A 318 -17.61 0.84 11.70
N LEU A 319 -18.47 0.59 10.72
CA LEU A 319 -18.32 -0.51 9.75
C LEU A 319 -17.07 -0.32 8.89
N LEU A 320 -16.81 0.91 8.40
CA LEU A 320 -15.59 1.22 7.66
C LEU A 320 -14.34 1.10 8.54
N ALA A 321 -14.40 1.52 9.81
CA ALA A 321 -13.31 1.33 10.75
C ALA A 321 -13.05 -0.17 11.03
N LEU A 322 -14.10 -0.98 11.15
CA LEU A 322 -13.99 -2.43 11.29
C LEU A 322 -13.33 -3.05 10.03
N ALA A 323 -13.72 -2.61 8.85
CA ALA A 323 -13.10 -3.04 7.59
C ALA A 323 -11.60 -2.70 7.56
N GLY A 324 -11.21 -1.47 7.93
CA GLY A 324 -9.81 -1.07 8.00
C GLY A 324 -9.00 -1.82 9.07
N ALA A 325 -9.61 -2.14 10.21
CA ALA A 325 -8.99 -2.99 11.24
C ALA A 325 -8.75 -4.42 10.71
N ALA A 326 -9.73 -4.99 10.02
CA ALA A 326 -9.63 -6.32 9.42
C ALA A 326 -8.55 -6.39 8.32
N ASP A 327 -8.40 -5.32 7.51
CA ASP A 327 -7.32 -5.21 6.53
C ASP A 327 -5.94 -5.30 7.19
N VAL A 328 -5.70 -4.53 8.25
CA VAL A 328 -4.42 -4.56 8.97
C VAL A 328 -4.10 -5.96 9.50
N PHE A 329 -5.06 -6.64 10.13
CA PHE A 329 -4.83 -8.01 10.61
C PHE A 329 -4.54 -8.96 9.45
N SER A 330 -5.31 -8.89 8.37
CA SER A 330 -5.06 -9.66 7.15
C SER A 330 -3.65 -9.40 6.60
N ALA A 331 -3.23 -8.13 6.51
CA ALA A 331 -1.91 -7.73 6.01
C ALA A 331 -0.77 -8.26 6.90
N ILE A 332 -0.91 -8.21 8.23
CA ILE A 332 0.10 -8.74 9.15
C ILE A 332 0.30 -10.24 8.92
N PHE A 333 -0.77 -11.03 8.87
CA PHE A 333 -0.68 -12.47 8.65
C PHE A 333 -0.13 -12.80 7.26
N ARG A 334 -0.59 -12.13 6.20
CA ARG A 334 -0.09 -12.31 4.83
C ARG A 334 1.41 -12.03 4.74
N ASN A 335 1.86 -10.90 5.29
CA ASN A 335 3.27 -10.54 5.30
C ASN A 335 4.12 -11.53 6.09
N SER A 336 3.63 -12.04 7.23
CA SER A 336 4.31 -13.07 8.01
C SER A 336 4.52 -14.35 7.18
N ILE A 337 3.46 -14.84 6.52
CA ILE A 337 3.54 -16.04 5.68
C ILE A 337 4.49 -15.81 4.49
N LEU A 338 4.40 -14.64 3.82
CA LEU A 338 5.28 -14.31 2.70
C LEU A 338 6.76 -14.30 3.10
N GLN A 339 7.11 -13.67 4.23
CA GLN A 339 8.49 -13.59 4.70
C GLN A 339 9.07 -14.96 5.03
N LEU A 340 8.25 -15.88 5.57
CA LEU A 340 8.67 -17.25 5.89
C LEU A 340 8.76 -18.15 4.65
N SER A 341 7.99 -17.87 3.60
CA SER A 341 7.88 -18.71 2.39
C SER A 341 8.87 -18.32 1.28
N ILE A 342 9.52 -17.16 1.36
CA ILE A 342 10.38 -16.62 0.30
C ILE A 342 11.86 -16.84 0.67
N PRO A 343 12.64 -17.61 -0.13
CA PRO A 343 14.09 -17.71 0.03
C PRO A 343 14.79 -16.35 -0.13
N ASP A 344 15.90 -16.16 0.59
CA ASP A 344 16.68 -14.91 0.56
C ASP A 344 17.06 -14.45 -0.85
N ALA A 345 17.43 -15.38 -1.74
CA ALA A 345 17.79 -15.11 -3.12
C ALA A 345 16.64 -14.51 -3.96
N MET A 346 15.38 -14.72 -3.56
CA MET A 346 14.19 -14.24 -4.27
C MET A 346 13.54 -13.02 -3.62
N ARG A 347 13.98 -12.59 -2.43
CA ARG A 347 13.34 -11.49 -1.67
C ARG A 347 13.20 -10.20 -2.47
N GLY A 348 14.24 -9.79 -3.20
CA GLY A 348 14.18 -8.56 -4.00
C GLY A 348 13.16 -8.63 -5.15
N ARG A 349 13.11 -9.78 -5.86
CA ARG A 349 12.15 -10.01 -6.97
C ARG A 349 10.72 -10.05 -6.46
N MET A 350 10.51 -10.70 -5.32
CA MET A 350 9.19 -10.80 -4.68
C MET A 350 8.73 -9.47 -4.10
N SER A 351 9.63 -8.64 -3.55
CA SER A 351 9.28 -7.29 -3.10
C SER A 351 8.79 -6.41 -4.25
N ALA A 352 9.42 -6.51 -5.43
CA ALA A 352 8.97 -5.78 -6.62
C ALA A 352 7.58 -6.26 -7.08
N PHE A 353 7.34 -7.58 -7.11
CA PHE A 353 6.03 -8.13 -7.44
C PHE A 353 4.96 -7.73 -6.42
N ASN A 354 5.24 -7.86 -5.12
CA ASN A 354 4.33 -7.45 -4.05
C ASN A 354 3.96 -5.96 -4.15
N LEU A 355 4.92 -5.10 -4.49
CA LEU A 355 4.66 -3.67 -4.69
C LEU A 355 3.64 -3.45 -5.82
N ILE A 356 3.77 -4.15 -6.95
CA ILE A 356 2.83 -4.06 -8.08
C ILE A 356 1.42 -4.49 -7.65
N VAL A 357 1.30 -5.59 -6.91
CA VAL A 357 0.00 -6.10 -6.44
C VAL A 357 -0.64 -5.13 -5.45
N VAL A 358 0.09 -4.70 -4.42
CA VAL A 358 -0.42 -3.83 -3.36
C VAL A 358 -0.78 -2.43 -3.86
N THR A 359 -0.03 -1.90 -4.85
CA THR A 359 -0.32 -0.57 -5.39
C THR A 359 -1.29 -0.60 -6.57
N GLY A 360 -1.27 -1.67 -7.36
CA GLY A 360 -2.14 -1.85 -8.52
C GLY A 360 -3.53 -2.36 -8.17
N GLY A 361 -3.64 -3.25 -7.17
CA GLY A 361 -4.90 -3.84 -6.74
C GLY A 361 -5.99 -2.80 -6.44
N PRO A 362 -5.75 -1.80 -5.57
CA PRO A 362 -6.73 -0.76 -5.27
C PRO A 362 -7.15 0.05 -6.50
N ARG A 363 -6.26 0.29 -7.47
CA ARG A 363 -6.57 1.02 -8.70
C ARG A 363 -7.53 0.25 -9.62
N LEU A 364 -7.36 -1.08 -9.68
CA LEU A 364 -8.31 -1.95 -10.37
C LEU A 364 -9.64 -2.04 -9.62
N GLY A 365 -9.61 -2.02 -8.28
CA GLY A 365 -10.80 -1.96 -7.44
C GLY A 365 -11.59 -0.66 -7.63
N ASP A 366 -10.90 0.49 -7.74
CA ASP A 366 -11.55 1.76 -8.06
C ASP A 366 -12.31 1.69 -9.39
N LEU A 367 -11.72 1.07 -10.42
CA LEU A 367 -12.36 0.90 -11.73
C LEU A 367 -13.56 -0.05 -11.64
N GLU A 368 -13.40 -1.21 -10.98
CA GLU A 368 -14.48 -2.19 -10.79
C GLU A 368 -15.65 -1.56 -10.05
N ALA A 369 -15.39 -0.93 -8.90
CA ALA A 369 -16.43 -0.30 -8.10
C ALA A 369 -17.13 0.85 -8.84
N GLY A 370 -16.37 1.67 -9.56
CA GLY A 370 -16.91 2.74 -10.40
C GLY A 370 -17.80 2.22 -11.53
N LEU A 371 -17.41 1.13 -12.19
CA LEU A 371 -18.16 0.48 -13.23
C LEU A 371 -19.45 -0.16 -12.69
N ALA A 372 -19.39 -0.91 -11.61
CA ALA A 372 -20.55 -1.53 -10.97
C ALA A 372 -21.57 -0.45 -10.52
N ALA A 373 -21.07 0.66 -9.94
CA ALA A 373 -21.91 1.78 -9.54
C ALA A 373 -22.57 2.50 -10.71
N TYR A 374 -21.88 2.61 -11.85
CA TYR A 374 -22.41 3.21 -13.07
C TYR A 374 -23.49 2.33 -13.72
N LEU A 375 -23.27 1.01 -13.77
CA LEU A 375 -24.19 0.06 -14.43
C LEU A 375 -25.49 -0.15 -13.64
N VAL A 376 -25.43 -0.08 -12.30
CA VAL A 376 -26.58 -0.34 -11.43
C VAL A 376 -26.86 0.85 -10.52
N ASN A 377 -26.10 0.99 -9.43
CA ASN A 377 -26.11 2.15 -8.51
C ASN A 377 -24.96 2.04 -7.49
N PRO A 378 -24.63 3.14 -6.77
CA PRO A 378 -23.55 3.16 -5.78
C PRO A 378 -23.69 2.15 -4.63
N VAL A 379 -24.91 1.96 -4.13
CA VAL A 379 -25.18 0.99 -3.02
C VAL A 379 -24.95 -0.44 -3.49
N PHE A 380 -25.44 -0.79 -4.69
CA PHE A 380 -25.21 -2.10 -5.29
C PHE A 380 -23.71 -2.41 -5.42
N SER A 381 -22.91 -1.45 -5.90
CA SER A 381 -21.46 -1.63 -6.04
C SER A 381 -20.81 -2.01 -4.71
N VAL A 382 -21.15 -1.31 -3.64
CA VAL A 382 -20.58 -1.57 -2.29
C VAL A 382 -21.03 -2.92 -1.76
N VAL A 383 -22.33 -3.23 -1.86
CA VAL A 383 -22.89 -4.49 -1.35
C VAL A 383 -22.36 -5.68 -2.14
N SER A 384 -22.40 -5.60 -3.49
CA SER A 384 -21.91 -6.69 -4.35
C SER A 384 -20.41 -6.88 -4.22
N GLY A 385 -19.62 -5.81 -4.11
CA GLY A 385 -18.20 -5.86 -3.86
C GLY A 385 -17.88 -6.54 -2.52
N GLY A 386 -18.52 -6.13 -1.42
CA GLY A 386 -18.35 -6.75 -0.12
C GLY A 386 -18.75 -8.23 -0.10
N LEU A 387 -19.90 -8.59 -0.67
CA LEU A 387 -20.33 -10.00 -0.79
C LEU A 387 -19.41 -10.79 -1.73
N GLY A 388 -18.98 -10.20 -2.84
CA GLY A 388 -18.02 -10.78 -3.77
C GLY A 388 -16.67 -11.05 -3.09
N CYS A 389 -16.21 -10.16 -2.22
CA CYS A 389 -15.03 -10.35 -1.41
C CYS A 389 -15.18 -11.57 -0.48
N VAL A 390 -16.30 -11.68 0.23
CA VAL A 390 -16.61 -12.84 1.10
C VAL A 390 -16.69 -14.12 0.28
N ALA A 391 -17.46 -14.14 -0.79
CA ALA A 391 -17.61 -15.32 -1.66
C ALA A 391 -16.27 -15.72 -2.29
N GLY A 392 -15.50 -14.75 -2.78
CA GLY A 392 -14.21 -14.97 -3.41
C GLY A 392 -13.17 -15.60 -2.46
N ILE A 393 -13.08 -15.10 -1.21
CA ILE A 393 -12.14 -15.68 -0.24
C ILE A 393 -12.58 -17.07 0.25
N LEU A 394 -13.87 -17.31 0.41
CA LEU A 394 -14.39 -18.64 0.78
C LEU A 394 -14.18 -19.65 -0.35
N LEU A 395 -14.43 -19.26 -1.60
CA LEU A 395 -14.13 -20.08 -2.76
C LEU A 395 -12.63 -20.39 -2.85
N LEU A 396 -11.78 -19.39 -2.68
CA LEU A 396 -10.34 -19.55 -2.68
C LEU A 396 -9.87 -20.52 -1.57
N ALA A 397 -10.44 -20.40 -0.38
CA ALA A 397 -10.16 -21.29 0.76
C ALA A 397 -10.61 -22.73 0.50
N GLY A 398 -11.65 -22.96 -0.30
CA GLY A 398 -12.10 -24.25 -0.75
C GLY A 398 -11.18 -24.86 -1.82
N LEU A 399 -10.74 -24.04 -2.79
CA LEU A 399 -9.89 -24.45 -3.90
C LEU A 399 -8.43 -24.67 -3.51
N LEU A 400 -7.94 -23.94 -2.49
CA LEU A 400 -6.56 -23.99 -2.02
C LEU A 400 -6.50 -24.33 -0.52
N PRO A 401 -6.64 -25.63 -0.15
CA PRO A 401 -6.57 -26.07 1.23
C PRO A 401 -5.24 -25.73 1.92
N GLU A 402 -4.17 -25.55 1.15
CA GLU A 402 -2.83 -25.16 1.63
C GLU A 402 -2.89 -23.82 2.36
N LEU A 403 -3.67 -22.85 1.84
CA LEU A 403 -3.87 -21.56 2.50
C LEU A 403 -4.49 -21.75 3.90
N ARG A 404 -5.55 -22.58 4.02
CA ARG A 404 -6.24 -22.81 5.29
C ARG A 404 -5.38 -23.56 6.31
N ARG A 405 -4.51 -24.48 5.83
CA ARG A 405 -3.66 -25.32 6.67
C ARG A 405 -2.38 -24.64 7.13
N GLN A 406 -2.04 -23.48 6.57
CA GLN A 406 -0.79 -22.77 6.88
C GLN A 406 -0.73 -22.38 8.36
N ARG A 407 0.33 -22.82 9.03
CA ARG A 407 0.65 -22.55 10.44
C ARG A 407 1.91 -21.70 10.57
N ALA A 408 2.02 -20.98 11.68
CA ALA A 408 3.23 -20.24 12.04
C ALA A 408 4.42 -21.23 12.16
N GLY A 409 5.55 -20.90 11.52
CA GLY A 409 6.81 -21.66 11.68
C GLY A 409 6.93 -22.97 10.89
N VAL A 410 5.93 -23.39 10.12
CA VAL A 410 6.05 -24.56 9.23
C VAL A 410 6.60 -24.07 7.88
N GLN A 411 7.91 -24.20 7.69
CA GLN A 411 8.50 -24.19 6.35
C GLN A 411 7.98 -25.40 5.61
N ASP A 412 7.32 -25.19 4.48
CA ASP A 412 7.01 -26.25 3.51
C ASP A 412 8.36 -26.71 2.94
N GLN A 413 8.97 -27.71 3.58
CA GLN A 413 10.09 -28.47 3.03
C GLN A 413 9.49 -29.25 1.86
N ALA A 414 9.42 -28.61 0.68
CA ALA A 414 9.28 -29.33 -0.57
C ALA A 414 10.45 -30.33 -0.61
N THR A 415 10.15 -31.58 -0.29
CA THR A 415 11.01 -32.72 -0.44
C THR A 415 11.70 -32.64 -1.81
N PRO A 416 13.03 -32.55 -1.88
CA PRO A 416 13.70 -32.80 -3.15
C PRO A 416 13.35 -34.23 -3.51
N SER A 417 12.74 -34.42 -4.67
CA SER A 417 12.50 -35.74 -5.24
C SER A 417 13.78 -36.53 -5.13
N SER A 418 13.71 -37.62 -4.35
CA SER A 418 14.73 -38.65 -4.21
C SER A 418 14.87 -39.39 -5.54
N SER A 419 15.62 -38.82 -6.46
CA SER A 419 16.01 -39.44 -7.72
C SER A 419 17.41 -38.99 -8.11
N THR A 420 18.39 -39.30 -7.28
CA THR A 420 19.82 -39.48 -7.69
C THR A 420 20.65 -39.83 -6.44
N ALA A 421 20.31 -40.93 -5.83
CA ALA A 421 21.18 -41.57 -4.84
C ALA A 421 21.24 -43.08 -5.09
N LYS A 422 21.67 -43.45 -6.29
CA LYS A 422 22.20 -44.79 -6.60
C LYS A 422 23.18 -44.64 -7.75
N THR A 423 24.43 -44.37 -7.45
CA THR A 423 25.60 -44.85 -8.21
C THR A 423 26.85 -44.15 -7.67
N SER A 424 27.48 -44.69 -6.66
CA SER A 424 28.94 -44.75 -6.49
C SER A 424 29.28 -45.39 -5.13
N VAL A 425 29.04 -46.67 -5.07
CA VAL A 425 29.81 -47.56 -4.18
C VAL A 425 30.41 -48.60 -5.10
N ALA A 426 31.65 -48.45 -5.47
CA ALA A 426 32.61 -49.49 -5.76
C ALA A 426 33.93 -48.90 -6.26
N LEU A 427 35.00 -49.48 -5.75
CA LEU A 427 36.41 -49.36 -6.10
C LEU A 427 37.09 -48.27 -5.24
N GLY A 428 37.89 -48.68 -4.29
CA GLY A 428 38.87 -49.68 -4.17
C GLY A 428 39.99 -49.04 -3.39
N GLY A 429 40.28 -49.66 -2.25
CA GLY A 429 41.37 -49.33 -1.38
C GLY A 429 42.74 -49.39 -2.05
N ILE A 430 43.67 -48.82 -1.41
CA ILE A 430 45.04 -49.31 -1.18
C ILE A 430 45.70 -48.30 -0.21
N GLY A 431 46.22 -48.85 0.80
CA GLY A 431 46.76 -48.41 2.05
C GLY A 431 48.11 -47.69 2.03
N PRO A 432 48.81 -47.73 3.14
CA PRO A 432 49.36 -46.50 3.74
C PRO A 432 50.93 -46.45 3.77
N THR A 433 51.37 -45.23 4.13
CA THR A 433 52.66 -44.91 4.81
C THR A 433 53.98 -45.00 4.02
N PRO A 434 55.15 -44.50 4.53
CA PRO A 434 55.43 -43.73 5.75
C PRO A 434 56.46 -42.56 5.63
N ARG A 435 56.56 -41.78 6.73
CA ARG A 435 57.72 -41.15 7.41
C ARG A 435 58.90 -40.53 6.64
N ASP A 436 59.07 -39.26 7.00
CA ASP A 436 60.30 -38.58 7.53
C ASP A 436 61.60 -38.53 6.70
N PRO A 437 62.50 -37.57 6.92
CA PRO A 437 62.69 -36.70 8.06
C PRO A 437 62.41 -35.20 7.80
#